data_ffd64cdafb0b4d2ecc7f3a1c67c1a3c2
#
_entry.id   ffd64cdafb0b4d2ecc7f3a1c67c1a3c2
#
_cell.length_a   1.000
_cell.length_b   1.000
_cell.length_c   1.000
_cell.angle_alpha   90.00
_cell.angle_beta   90.00
_cell.angle_gamma   90.00
#
_symmetry.space_group_name_H-M   'P 1'
#
loop_
_entity.id
_entity.type
_entity.pdbx_description
1 polymer ?
#
loop_
_entity_poly.entity_id
_entity_poly.type
_entity_poly.pdbx_seq_one_letter_code
_entity_poly.pdbx_strand_id
1 'polypeptide(L)'
;MPATVLSRRQVLRSAAAVAAAAALPPATAASGSGASGAGKGAAAAGTVPLGGDLVVARMGYGAMRITGEGVWGEPADPEQSRAVLRRAVELGVDFIDTADSYGPYVSERLIAEALYPYPKGLVVATKGGLTRSGPGGWDPDGRPEHLRTACEGSLRRLRVERIDLYQLHIPDPKVPYEDSVGELARLQKEGKIRHIGLSNVSAVQLAAARAIVPIVSVQNRYNVADRGADDVLAICERDGLAFIPWAPLGRSGRDSTPDTGAKAALEAIARERSISPYQAQLAWLLSRSPVMLPIPGTASPGHLEDNVAAAGMRLTTAEMQRIG
;
A
#
# COMPACT_ATOMS: atom_id res chain seq x y z
N MET A 1 -68.68 -7.41 8.16
CA MET A 1 -68.44 -7.14 6.75
C MET A 1 -67.21 -7.93 6.34
N PRO A 2 -67.32 -8.99 5.50
CA PRO A 2 -66.18 -9.87 5.20
C PRO A 2 -65.27 -9.27 4.12
N ALA A 3 -63.97 -9.46 4.27
CA ALA A 3 -62.94 -9.09 3.33
C ALA A 3 -62.94 -10.04 2.11
N THR A 4 -63.03 -9.47 0.91
CA THR A 4 -63.06 -10.18 -0.35
C THR A 4 -61.66 -10.60 -0.74
N VAL A 5 -61.39 -11.90 -0.76
CA VAL A 5 -60.12 -12.49 -1.22
C VAL A 5 -60.17 -12.57 -2.76
N LEU A 6 -59.27 -11.84 -3.42
CA LEU A 6 -59.10 -11.90 -4.87
C LEU A 6 -58.31 -13.16 -5.27
N SER A 7 -58.87 -13.91 -6.26
CA SER A 7 -58.31 -15.17 -6.71
C SER A 7 -57.06 -15.01 -7.60
N ARG A 8 -56.18 -16.03 -7.57
CA ARG A 8 -54.87 -16.09 -8.28
C ARG A 8 -54.97 -15.95 -9.83
N ARG A 9 -56.16 -15.86 -10.42
CA ARG A 9 -56.36 -15.74 -11.87
C ARG A 9 -56.47 -14.31 -12.39
N GLN A 10 -56.52 -13.30 -11.55
CA GLN A 10 -56.66 -11.88 -11.97
C GLN A 10 -55.32 -11.11 -12.00
N VAL A 11 -54.19 -11.71 -11.60
CA VAL A 11 -52.86 -11.06 -11.58
C VAL A 11 -52.07 -11.26 -12.89
N LEU A 12 -52.57 -12.04 -13.86
CA LEU A 12 -51.83 -12.42 -15.08
C LEU A 12 -52.26 -11.70 -16.36
N ARG A 13 -52.91 -10.53 -16.27
CA ARG A 13 -53.32 -9.77 -17.48
C ARG A 13 -52.99 -8.28 -17.41
N SER A 14 -51.74 -7.91 -17.09
CA SER A 14 -51.26 -6.53 -17.31
C SER A 14 -49.75 -6.47 -17.30
N ALA A 15 -49.09 -7.07 -18.27
CA ALA A 15 -47.66 -6.83 -18.55
C ALA A 15 -47.35 -7.16 -20.01
N ALA A 16 -47.90 -6.36 -20.91
CA ALA A 16 -47.43 -6.29 -22.28
C ALA A 16 -47.33 -4.81 -22.65
N ALA A 17 -46.24 -4.17 -22.25
CA ALA A 17 -45.82 -2.87 -22.76
C ALA A 17 -44.41 -3.02 -23.32
N VAL A 18 -44.35 -2.87 -24.61
CA VAL A 18 -43.25 -2.81 -25.55
C VAL A 18 -42.00 -2.16 -25.00
N ALA A 19 -40.90 -2.91 -24.85
CA ALA A 19 -39.58 -2.39 -24.74
C ALA A 19 -38.96 -2.27 -26.14
N ALA A 20 -38.95 -1.06 -26.69
CA ALA A 20 -38.12 -0.74 -27.83
C ALA A 20 -36.66 -0.71 -27.39
N ALA A 21 -35.89 -1.75 -27.72
CA ALA A 21 -34.48 -1.80 -27.54
C ALA A 21 -33.81 -0.85 -28.54
N ALA A 22 -33.36 0.31 -28.10
CA ALA A 22 -32.40 1.12 -28.81
C ALA A 22 -31.05 0.40 -28.75
N ALA A 23 -30.64 -0.19 -29.86
CA ALA A 23 -29.30 -0.75 -30.02
C ALA A 23 -28.27 0.39 -29.99
N LEU A 24 -27.44 0.44 -28.95
CA LEU A 24 -26.24 1.25 -28.94
C LEU A 24 -25.21 0.61 -29.90
N PRO A 25 -24.53 1.41 -30.73
CA PRO A 25 -23.45 0.88 -31.57
C PRO A 25 -22.30 0.35 -30.71
N PRO A 26 -21.58 -0.67 -31.20
CA PRO A 26 -20.43 -1.20 -30.46
C PRO A 26 -19.39 -0.11 -30.30
N ALA A 27 -18.96 0.11 -29.06
CA ALA A 27 -17.82 0.96 -28.77
C ALA A 27 -16.60 0.42 -29.52
N THR A 28 -16.18 1.13 -30.56
CA THR A 28 -14.89 0.91 -31.21
C THR A 28 -13.82 1.11 -30.15
N ALA A 29 -13.17 0.02 -29.75
CA ALA A 29 -11.93 0.08 -29.00
C ALA A 29 -10.91 0.86 -29.83
N ALA A 30 -10.75 2.12 -29.51
CA ALA A 30 -9.64 2.88 -30.01
C ALA A 30 -8.37 2.27 -29.38
N SER A 31 -7.68 1.43 -30.15
CA SER A 31 -6.31 1.04 -29.91
C SER A 31 -5.43 2.28 -30.10
N GLY A 32 -5.49 3.18 -29.13
CA GLY A 32 -4.54 4.26 -28.97
C GLY A 32 -3.21 3.69 -28.54
N SER A 33 -2.33 3.39 -29.51
CA SER A 33 -0.90 3.31 -29.27
C SER A 33 -0.38 4.72 -28.94
N GLY A 34 -0.79 5.22 -27.78
CA GLY A 34 -0.14 6.36 -27.13
C GLY A 34 1.24 5.92 -26.70
N ALA A 35 2.28 6.35 -27.40
CA ALA A 35 3.63 6.39 -26.86
C ALA A 35 3.54 7.19 -25.56
N SER A 36 3.45 6.50 -24.41
CA SER A 36 3.52 7.13 -23.10
C SER A 36 4.93 7.72 -23.01
N GLY A 37 5.03 9.03 -22.97
CA GLY A 37 6.27 9.70 -22.63
C GLY A 37 6.77 9.05 -21.34
N ALA A 38 7.93 8.39 -21.39
CA ALA A 38 8.50 7.71 -20.23
C ALA A 38 8.61 8.73 -19.10
N GLY A 39 7.80 8.56 -18.05
CA GLY A 39 7.85 9.39 -16.85
C GLY A 39 9.29 9.39 -16.30
N LYS A 40 9.72 10.49 -15.71
CA LYS A 40 11.02 10.56 -15.03
C LYS A 40 10.83 10.21 -13.56
N GLY A 41 11.89 9.65 -12.92
CA GLY A 41 11.86 9.29 -11.49
C GLY A 41 10.82 8.22 -11.18
N ALA A 42 10.16 8.33 -10.01
CA ALA A 42 9.19 7.36 -9.52
C ALA A 42 8.00 7.15 -10.48
N ALA A 43 7.58 8.17 -11.22
CA ALA A 43 6.49 8.09 -12.20
C ALA A 43 6.76 7.11 -13.36
N ALA A 44 8.03 6.76 -13.63
CA ALA A 44 8.39 5.75 -14.62
C ALA A 44 7.84 4.34 -14.27
N ALA A 45 7.48 4.09 -13.01
CA ALA A 45 6.85 2.85 -12.57
C ALA A 45 5.42 2.66 -13.08
N GLY A 46 4.80 3.71 -13.61
CA GLY A 46 3.36 3.81 -13.80
C GLY A 46 2.64 4.17 -12.51
N THR A 47 1.33 4.08 -12.49
CA THR A 47 0.51 4.51 -11.35
C THR A 47 -0.39 3.38 -10.83
N VAL A 48 -0.84 3.51 -9.58
CA VAL A 48 -1.84 2.64 -8.94
C VAL A 48 -2.90 3.51 -8.25
N PRO A 49 -4.19 3.17 -8.40
CA PRO A 49 -5.27 3.87 -7.69
C PRO A 49 -5.32 3.45 -6.21
N LEU A 50 -5.71 4.39 -5.37
CA LEU A 50 -6.07 4.20 -3.97
C LEU A 50 -7.50 4.73 -3.77
N GLY A 51 -8.49 3.84 -3.64
CA GLY A 51 -9.88 4.21 -3.38
C GLY A 51 -10.61 4.94 -4.52
N GLY A 52 -10.02 4.97 -5.73
CA GLY A 52 -10.65 5.54 -6.93
C GLY A 52 -10.51 7.05 -7.10
N ASP A 53 -10.13 7.79 -6.07
CA ASP A 53 -9.98 9.25 -6.08
C ASP A 53 -8.56 9.73 -5.73
N LEU A 54 -7.66 8.82 -5.37
CA LEU A 54 -6.21 9.04 -5.28
C LEU A 54 -5.50 8.14 -6.30
N VAL A 55 -4.45 8.67 -6.89
CA VAL A 55 -3.58 7.95 -7.82
C VAL A 55 -2.14 8.29 -7.46
N VAL A 56 -1.32 7.27 -7.24
CA VAL A 56 0.10 7.44 -6.87
C VAL A 56 1.02 6.65 -7.79
N ALA A 57 2.28 7.09 -7.91
CA ALA A 57 3.32 6.36 -8.61
C ALA A 57 3.57 4.99 -7.94
N ARG A 58 3.83 3.96 -8.73
CA ARG A 58 4.07 2.59 -8.24
C ARG A 58 5.48 2.39 -7.65
N MET A 59 6.13 3.47 -7.22
CA MET A 59 7.40 3.47 -6.49
C MET A 59 7.26 4.46 -5.35
N GLY A 60 6.92 3.95 -4.16
CA GLY A 60 6.81 4.74 -2.94
C GLY A 60 8.11 4.76 -2.14
N TYR A 61 8.05 5.39 -0.97
CA TYR A 61 9.15 5.45 -0.01
C TYR A 61 8.70 4.98 1.38
N GLY A 62 9.44 4.03 1.98
CA GLY A 62 9.20 3.54 3.34
C GLY A 62 10.05 4.30 4.37
N ALA A 63 9.40 5.01 5.28
CA ALA A 63 10.06 5.90 6.24
C ALA A 63 10.52 5.22 7.55
N MET A 64 10.48 3.90 7.64
CA MET A 64 10.91 3.19 8.85
C MET A 64 12.40 3.39 9.17
N ARG A 65 13.24 3.54 8.14
CA ARG A 65 14.71 3.63 8.27
C ARG A 65 15.24 5.00 8.64
N ILE A 66 14.38 6.05 8.66
CA ILE A 66 14.79 7.40 9.08
C ILE A 66 14.75 7.61 10.61
N THR A 67 14.53 6.56 11.38
CA THR A 67 14.54 6.57 12.85
C THR A 67 15.84 5.95 13.38
N GLY A 68 16.03 5.98 14.68
CA GLY A 68 17.20 5.39 15.32
C GLY A 68 17.30 3.88 15.17
N GLU A 69 18.40 3.30 15.67
CA GLU A 69 18.65 1.87 15.60
C GLU A 69 17.52 1.06 16.26
N GLY A 70 17.19 -0.09 15.69
CA GLY A 70 16.07 -0.90 16.17
C GLY A 70 14.70 -0.25 15.92
N VAL A 71 14.63 0.75 15.03
CA VAL A 71 13.42 1.57 14.80
C VAL A 71 12.97 2.24 16.11
N TRP A 72 13.95 2.78 16.87
CA TRP A 72 13.72 3.37 18.18
C TRP A 72 14.47 4.69 18.37
N GLY A 73 13.76 5.71 18.85
CA GLY A 73 14.35 7.03 19.11
C GLY A 73 14.75 7.80 17.84
N GLU A 74 15.49 8.87 18.08
CA GLU A 74 16.01 9.74 17.04
C GLU A 74 17.09 9.04 16.21
N PRO A 75 17.19 9.32 14.91
CA PRO A 75 18.32 8.90 14.10
C PRO A 75 19.59 9.64 14.53
N ALA A 76 20.75 9.06 14.25
CA ALA A 76 22.04 9.68 14.53
C ALA A 76 22.20 11.04 13.79
N ASP A 77 21.62 11.15 12.61
CA ASP A 77 21.58 12.39 11.81
C ASP A 77 20.15 12.70 11.37
N PRO A 78 19.40 13.51 12.14
CA PRO A 78 18.06 13.93 11.79
C PRO A 78 18.01 14.80 10.52
N GLU A 79 19.07 15.58 10.22
CA GLU A 79 19.07 16.39 9.01
C GLU A 79 19.24 15.54 7.76
N GLN A 80 20.10 14.53 7.78
CA GLN A 80 20.16 13.56 6.69
C GLN A 80 18.81 12.88 6.45
N SER A 81 18.09 12.52 7.51
CA SER A 81 16.76 11.93 7.42
C SER A 81 15.76 12.88 6.74
N ARG A 82 15.79 14.18 7.09
CA ARG A 82 14.97 15.20 6.41
C ARG A 82 15.40 15.42 4.96
N ALA A 83 16.70 15.41 4.69
CA ALA A 83 17.21 15.55 3.33
C ALA A 83 16.79 14.40 2.42
N VAL A 84 16.79 13.15 2.91
CA VAL A 84 16.29 11.98 2.15
C VAL A 84 14.80 12.11 1.83
N LEU A 85 13.98 12.60 2.77
CA LEU A 85 12.56 12.84 2.54
C LEU A 85 12.31 13.90 1.45
N ARG A 86 13.02 15.03 1.51
CA ARG A 86 12.96 16.07 0.47
C ARG A 86 13.40 15.51 -0.89
N ARG A 87 14.50 14.76 -0.90
CA ARG A 87 15.03 14.15 -2.12
C ARG A 87 14.07 13.12 -2.73
N ALA A 88 13.34 12.37 -1.92
CA ALA A 88 12.32 11.45 -2.41
C ALA A 88 11.24 12.19 -3.24
N VAL A 89 10.74 13.30 -2.71
CA VAL A 89 9.76 14.14 -3.41
C VAL A 89 10.35 14.76 -4.70
N GLU A 90 11.59 15.24 -4.68
CA GLU A 90 12.28 15.75 -5.87
C GLU A 90 12.43 14.69 -6.97
N LEU A 91 12.58 13.43 -6.60
CA LEU A 91 12.64 12.29 -7.50
C LEU A 91 11.25 11.82 -7.97
N GLY A 92 10.18 12.53 -7.60
CA GLY A 92 8.81 12.26 -8.03
C GLY A 92 8.12 11.16 -7.20
N VAL A 93 8.63 10.81 -6.02
CA VAL A 93 7.90 9.97 -5.06
C VAL A 93 6.73 10.78 -4.51
N ASP A 94 5.52 10.28 -4.70
CA ASP A 94 4.26 10.88 -4.26
C ASP A 94 3.49 10.00 -3.24
N PHE A 95 4.13 8.91 -2.76
CA PHE A 95 3.62 8.04 -1.72
C PHE A 95 4.70 7.75 -0.68
N ILE A 96 4.48 8.20 0.57
CA ILE A 96 5.36 7.94 1.72
C ILE A 96 4.60 7.09 2.72
N ASP A 97 5.17 5.93 3.08
CA ASP A 97 4.62 5.02 4.09
C ASP A 97 5.36 5.18 5.41
N THR A 98 4.64 5.47 6.48
CA THR A 98 5.14 5.56 7.86
C THR A 98 4.24 4.83 8.84
N ALA A 99 4.48 4.99 10.14
CA ALA A 99 3.63 4.52 11.24
C ALA A 99 3.92 5.33 12.53
N ASP A 100 2.95 5.40 13.41
CA ASP A 100 3.10 5.97 14.75
C ASP A 100 4.16 5.22 15.59
N SER A 101 4.28 3.92 15.39
CA SER A 101 5.22 3.04 16.08
C SER A 101 6.68 3.18 15.59
N TYR A 102 6.94 3.95 14.53
CA TYR A 102 8.32 4.16 14.06
C TYR A 102 9.04 5.26 14.85
N GLY A 103 9.93 4.80 15.74
CA GLY A 103 10.78 5.62 16.55
C GLY A 103 10.38 5.91 18.02
N PRO A 104 9.23 5.47 18.65
CA PRO A 104 7.87 5.78 18.22
C PRO A 104 7.66 7.28 18.00
N TYR A 105 6.79 7.60 17.08
CA TYR A 105 6.39 8.96 16.67
C TYR A 105 7.44 9.79 15.92
N VAL A 106 8.72 9.38 15.94
CA VAL A 106 9.83 10.12 15.34
C VAL A 106 9.68 10.23 13.83
N SER A 107 9.32 9.14 13.15
CA SER A 107 9.18 9.14 11.69
C SER A 107 8.12 10.13 11.20
N GLU A 108 6.94 10.15 11.82
CA GLU A 108 5.86 11.11 11.46
C GLU A 108 6.29 12.56 11.71
N ARG A 109 6.99 12.82 12.82
CA ARG A 109 7.51 14.15 13.12
C ARG A 109 8.54 14.60 12.09
N LEU A 110 9.51 13.76 11.74
CA LEU A 110 10.53 14.07 10.73
C LEU A 110 9.91 14.32 9.34
N ILE A 111 8.86 13.57 8.96
CA ILE A 111 8.12 13.80 7.72
C ILE A 111 7.50 15.19 7.74
N ALA A 112 6.81 15.56 8.82
CA ALA A 112 6.21 16.89 8.94
C ALA A 112 7.26 18.02 8.96
N GLU A 113 8.38 17.84 9.65
CA GLU A 113 9.47 18.81 9.66
C GLU A 113 10.12 19.02 8.29
N ALA A 114 10.23 17.94 7.50
CA ALA A 114 10.87 17.99 6.20
C ALA A 114 9.97 18.53 5.09
N LEU A 115 8.67 18.24 5.13
CA LEU A 115 7.78 18.35 3.96
C LEU A 115 6.55 19.24 4.20
N TYR A 116 6.27 19.67 5.44
CA TYR A 116 5.14 20.57 5.66
C TYR A 116 5.49 22.04 5.32
N PRO A 117 4.65 22.76 4.55
CA PRO A 117 3.38 22.32 3.95
C PRO A 117 3.62 21.31 2.81
N TYR A 118 2.81 20.24 2.83
CA TYR A 118 3.00 19.13 1.90
C TYR A 118 2.79 19.54 0.44
N PRO A 119 3.62 19.05 -0.49
CA PRO A 119 3.39 19.23 -1.91
C PRO A 119 2.03 18.67 -2.34
N LYS A 120 1.39 19.35 -3.29
CA LYS A 120 0.11 18.90 -3.84
C LYS A 120 0.27 17.49 -4.47
N GLY A 121 -0.58 16.57 -4.08
CA GLY A 121 -0.60 15.19 -4.60
C GLY A 121 0.28 14.22 -3.81
N LEU A 122 1.08 14.70 -2.85
CA LEU A 122 1.81 13.80 -1.95
C LEU A 122 0.84 13.11 -0.98
N VAL A 123 0.85 11.80 -0.96
CA VAL A 123 0.10 10.94 -0.04
C VAL A 123 1.04 10.47 1.07
N VAL A 124 0.71 10.78 2.31
CA VAL A 124 1.40 10.24 3.49
C VAL A 124 0.49 9.21 4.14
N ALA A 125 0.86 7.93 3.96
CA ALA A 125 0.19 6.82 4.60
C ALA A 125 0.82 6.55 5.97
N THR A 126 -0.01 6.41 7.01
CA THR A 126 0.46 6.01 8.35
C THR A 126 -0.38 4.87 8.92
N LYS A 127 0.03 4.35 10.06
CA LYS A 127 -0.56 3.15 10.67
C LYS A 127 -0.74 3.34 12.16
N GLY A 128 -1.72 2.62 12.74
CA GLY A 128 -1.88 2.41 14.17
C GLY A 128 -2.19 0.95 14.48
N GLY A 129 -2.08 0.58 15.73
CA GLY A 129 -2.33 -0.79 16.21
C GLY A 129 -1.07 -1.57 16.55
N LEU A 130 0.10 -0.90 16.60
CA LEU A 130 1.32 -1.42 17.18
C LEU A 130 1.89 -0.45 18.22
N THR A 131 2.18 -0.95 19.40
CA THR A 131 2.92 -0.23 20.44
C THR A 131 4.37 -0.70 20.51
N ARG A 132 5.21 0.03 21.22
CA ARG A 132 6.62 -0.22 21.33
C ARG A 132 7.04 -0.27 22.78
N SER A 133 7.58 -1.39 23.22
CA SER A 133 8.12 -1.60 24.58
C SER A 133 9.63 -1.34 24.67
N GLY A 134 10.29 -1.04 23.54
CA GLY A 134 11.73 -0.77 23.45
C GLY A 134 12.28 -1.05 22.05
N PRO A 135 13.61 -0.93 21.85
CA PRO A 135 14.27 -1.31 20.61
C PRO A 135 13.95 -2.77 20.24
N GLY A 136 13.35 -3.01 19.06
CA GLY A 136 12.96 -4.35 18.62
C GLY A 136 11.70 -4.93 19.26
N GLY A 137 11.09 -4.30 20.27
CA GLY A 137 9.79 -4.66 20.84
C GLY A 137 8.66 -4.15 19.96
N TRP A 138 7.71 -5.04 19.59
CA TRP A 138 6.57 -4.75 18.75
C TRP A 138 5.36 -5.48 19.32
N ASP A 139 4.44 -4.75 19.93
CA ASP A 139 3.31 -5.31 20.65
C ASP A 139 2.00 -4.88 19.98
N PRO A 140 1.16 -5.81 19.47
CA PRO A 140 -0.15 -5.46 18.92
C PRO A 140 -1.05 -4.82 19.98
N ASP A 141 -1.77 -3.76 19.57
CA ASP A 141 -2.86 -3.16 20.35
C ASP A 141 -3.96 -2.70 19.39
N GLY A 142 -4.90 -3.61 19.11
CA GLY A 142 -6.04 -3.39 18.22
C GLY A 142 -7.27 -2.82 18.90
N ARG A 143 -7.21 -2.44 20.18
CA ARG A 143 -8.37 -1.89 20.91
C ARG A 143 -8.86 -0.59 20.26
N PRO A 144 -10.19 -0.41 20.12
CA PRO A 144 -10.77 0.77 19.50
C PRO A 144 -10.26 2.09 20.08
N GLU A 145 -10.18 2.20 21.40
CA GLU A 145 -9.72 3.42 22.09
C GLU A 145 -8.23 3.71 21.82
N HIS A 146 -7.39 2.66 21.66
CA HIS A 146 -6.01 2.84 21.27
C HIS A 146 -5.89 3.32 19.83
N LEU A 147 -6.59 2.67 18.89
CA LEU A 147 -6.59 3.05 17.47
C LEU A 147 -7.04 4.51 17.26
N ARG A 148 -8.06 4.95 18.01
CA ARG A 148 -8.51 6.34 18.00
C ARG A 148 -7.42 7.29 18.49
N THR A 149 -6.82 7.00 19.64
CA THR A 149 -5.76 7.83 20.24
C THR A 149 -4.55 7.90 19.33
N ALA A 150 -4.15 6.78 18.72
CA ALA A 150 -3.06 6.67 17.76
C ALA A 150 -3.33 7.54 16.51
N CYS A 151 -4.52 7.41 15.90
CA CYS A 151 -4.92 8.20 14.74
C CYS A 151 -4.90 9.71 15.03
N GLU A 152 -5.51 10.14 16.14
CA GLU A 152 -5.52 11.55 16.54
C GLU A 152 -4.10 12.07 16.86
N GLY A 153 -3.25 11.21 17.40
CA GLY A 153 -1.84 11.49 17.57
C GLY A 153 -1.12 11.71 16.23
N SER A 154 -1.36 10.85 15.26
CA SER A 154 -0.80 10.94 13.91
C SER A 154 -1.24 12.21 13.18
N LEU A 155 -2.53 12.58 13.26
CA LEU A 155 -3.03 13.84 12.71
C LEU A 155 -2.25 15.07 13.24
N ARG A 156 -2.01 15.10 14.56
CA ARG A 156 -1.25 16.20 15.18
C ARG A 156 0.21 16.23 14.74
N ARG A 157 0.90 15.05 14.72
CA ARG A 157 2.32 14.97 14.37
C ARG A 157 2.56 15.27 12.89
N LEU A 158 1.69 14.77 12.03
CA LEU A 158 1.72 15.06 10.59
C LEU A 158 1.18 16.45 10.24
N ARG A 159 0.55 17.17 11.16
CA ARG A 159 -0.04 18.51 10.96
C ARG A 159 -1.11 18.51 9.85
N VAL A 160 -1.95 17.48 9.81
CA VAL A 160 -3.04 17.35 8.84
C VAL A 160 -4.38 17.20 9.56
N GLU A 161 -5.44 17.66 8.93
CA GLU A 161 -6.81 17.50 9.45
C GLU A 161 -7.38 16.13 9.09
N ARG A 162 -6.88 15.51 8.01
CA ARG A 162 -7.30 14.20 7.53
C ARG A 162 -6.11 13.44 6.97
N ILE A 163 -5.95 12.17 7.37
CA ILE A 163 -4.96 11.25 6.83
C ILE A 163 -5.51 10.62 5.55
N ASP A 164 -4.76 10.66 4.45
CA ASP A 164 -5.21 10.10 3.17
C ASP A 164 -5.33 8.57 3.18
N LEU A 165 -4.37 7.87 3.78
CA LEU A 165 -4.41 6.42 3.97
C LEU A 165 -3.99 6.05 5.40
N TYR A 166 -4.91 5.50 6.17
CA TYR A 166 -4.63 4.98 7.52
C TYR A 166 -4.76 3.47 7.54
N GLN A 167 -3.76 2.77 8.06
CA GLN A 167 -3.69 1.31 7.98
C GLN A 167 -3.77 0.69 9.39
N LEU A 168 -4.57 -0.39 9.54
CA LEU A 168 -4.38 -1.28 10.68
C LEU A 168 -3.02 -1.97 10.53
N HIS A 169 -2.09 -1.69 11.46
CA HIS A 169 -0.70 -2.15 11.33
C HIS A 169 -0.56 -3.66 11.39
N ILE A 170 -1.33 -4.29 12.27
CA ILE A 170 -1.43 -5.75 12.41
C ILE A 170 -2.74 -6.09 13.17
N PRO A 171 -3.40 -7.20 12.87
CA PRO A 171 -4.47 -7.73 13.72
C PRO A 171 -3.94 -8.08 15.13
N ASP A 172 -4.66 -7.66 16.16
CA ASP A 172 -4.36 -8.03 17.54
C ASP A 172 -5.13 -9.31 17.91
N PRO A 173 -4.43 -10.41 18.27
CA PRO A 173 -5.11 -11.66 18.61
C PRO A 173 -5.92 -11.60 19.92
N LYS A 174 -5.80 -10.53 20.71
CA LYS A 174 -6.51 -10.33 21.98
C LYS A 174 -7.79 -9.49 21.82
N VAL A 175 -8.03 -8.93 20.63
CA VAL A 175 -9.17 -8.05 20.34
C VAL A 175 -9.97 -8.65 19.18
N PRO A 176 -11.30 -8.70 19.25
CA PRO A 176 -12.10 -9.07 18.09
C PRO A 176 -11.73 -8.20 16.89
N TYR A 177 -11.39 -8.85 15.78
CA TYR A 177 -10.86 -8.17 14.59
C TYR A 177 -11.85 -7.13 14.04
N GLU A 178 -13.13 -7.46 14.13
CA GLU A 178 -14.24 -6.60 13.70
C GLU A 178 -14.33 -5.31 14.52
N ASP A 179 -13.93 -5.33 15.80
CA ASP A 179 -13.91 -4.14 16.66
C ASP A 179 -12.82 -3.17 16.21
N SER A 180 -11.64 -3.70 15.88
CA SER A 180 -10.53 -2.89 15.33
C SER A 180 -10.91 -2.27 13.99
N VAL A 181 -11.45 -3.05 13.05
CA VAL A 181 -11.89 -2.55 11.73
C VAL A 181 -13.07 -1.59 11.87
N GLY A 182 -14.00 -1.88 12.78
CA GLY A 182 -15.14 -1.01 13.09
C GLY A 182 -14.72 0.37 13.59
N GLU A 183 -13.63 0.45 14.35
CA GLU A 183 -13.10 1.75 14.78
C GLU A 183 -12.50 2.54 13.60
N LEU A 184 -11.77 1.88 12.70
CA LEU A 184 -11.29 2.55 11.49
C LEU A 184 -12.47 3.09 10.65
N ALA A 185 -13.56 2.34 10.54
CA ALA A 185 -14.77 2.79 9.85
C ALA A 185 -15.39 4.03 10.53
N ARG A 186 -15.39 4.11 11.89
CA ARG A 186 -15.84 5.28 12.61
C ARG A 186 -14.95 6.50 12.36
N LEU A 187 -13.63 6.33 12.43
CA LEU A 187 -12.65 7.38 12.12
C LEU A 187 -12.81 7.93 10.69
N GLN A 188 -13.10 7.05 9.73
CA GLN A 188 -13.39 7.44 8.35
C GLN A 188 -14.70 8.27 8.28
N LYS A 189 -15.75 7.80 8.94
CA LYS A 189 -17.04 8.50 8.99
C LYS A 189 -16.94 9.89 9.66
N GLU A 190 -16.04 10.03 10.65
CA GLU A 190 -15.73 11.29 11.30
C GLU A 190 -14.87 12.22 10.42
N GLY A 191 -14.39 11.76 9.26
CA GLY A 191 -13.54 12.54 8.35
C GLY A 191 -12.07 12.64 8.78
N LYS A 192 -11.64 11.91 9.81
CA LYS A 192 -10.26 11.89 10.30
C LYS A 192 -9.32 11.12 9.36
N ILE A 193 -9.84 10.09 8.68
CA ILE A 193 -9.13 9.32 7.67
C ILE A 193 -9.95 9.26 6.38
N ARG A 194 -9.29 9.28 5.23
CA ARG A 194 -9.93 9.25 3.92
C ARG A 194 -10.13 7.82 3.45
N HIS A 195 -9.07 7.03 3.45
CA HIS A 195 -9.05 5.64 3.04
C HIS A 195 -8.47 4.74 4.11
N ILE A 196 -8.93 3.49 4.12
CA ILE A 196 -8.50 2.45 5.05
C ILE A 196 -7.69 1.41 4.29
N GLY A 197 -6.51 1.09 4.83
CA GLY A 197 -5.69 -0.04 4.45
C GLY A 197 -5.55 -1.05 5.58
N LEU A 198 -5.04 -2.22 5.23
CA LEU A 198 -4.75 -3.29 6.19
C LEU A 198 -3.30 -3.72 6.03
N SER A 199 -2.67 -4.18 7.11
CA SER A 199 -1.33 -4.72 7.06
C SER A 199 -1.24 -6.04 7.83
N ASN A 200 -0.44 -6.99 7.31
CA ASN A 200 -0.23 -8.30 7.91
C ASN A 200 -1.53 -9.12 8.06
N VAL A 201 -2.38 -9.12 7.04
CA VAL A 201 -3.67 -9.82 7.03
C VAL A 201 -3.67 -11.00 6.06
N SER A 202 -4.44 -12.02 6.42
CA SER A 202 -4.80 -13.14 5.54
C SER A 202 -5.95 -12.77 4.59
N ALA A 203 -6.19 -13.60 3.57
CA ALA A 203 -7.33 -13.46 2.68
C ALA A 203 -8.68 -13.49 3.42
N VAL A 204 -8.79 -14.31 4.48
CA VAL A 204 -10.00 -14.38 5.32
C VAL A 204 -10.21 -13.08 6.09
N GLN A 205 -9.16 -12.52 6.68
CA GLN A 205 -9.25 -11.24 7.40
C GLN A 205 -9.54 -10.07 6.44
N LEU A 206 -8.97 -10.08 5.24
CA LEU A 206 -9.30 -9.09 4.21
C LEU A 206 -10.80 -9.16 3.83
N ALA A 207 -11.33 -10.37 3.63
CA ALA A 207 -12.75 -10.54 3.32
C ALA A 207 -13.65 -10.07 4.47
N ALA A 208 -13.32 -10.40 5.73
CA ALA A 208 -14.05 -9.95 6.91
C ALA A 208 -14.06 -8.42 7.04
N ALA A 209 -12.91 -7.76 6.85
CA ALA A 209 -12.84 -6.30 6.91
C ALA A 209 -13.67 -5.62 5.81
N ARG A 210 -13.66 -6.17 4.60
CA ARG A 210 -14.44 -5.64 3.45
C ARG A 210 -15.94 -5.79 3.62
N ALA A 211 -16.39 -6.69 4.48
CA ALA A 211 -17.81 -6.76 4.86
C ALA A 211 -18.25 -5.61 5.78
N ILE A 212 -17.30 -4.92 6.41
CA ILE A 212 -17.55 -3.81 7.36
C ILE A 212 -17.36 -2.46 6.67
N VAL A 213 -16.25 -2.30 5.90
CA VAL A 213 -15.86 -1.01 5.30
C VAL A 213 -15.03 -1.23 4.03
N PRO A 214 -15.09 -0.31 3.04
CA PRO A 214 -14.21 -0.38 1.87
C PRO A 214 -12.73 -0.33 2.26
N ILE A 215 -11.95 -1.30 1.77
CA ILE A 215 -10.50 -1.39 1.92
C ILE A 215 -9.87 -1.05 0.57
N VAL A 216 -8.83 -0.19 0.56
CA VAL A 216 -8.19 0.26 -0.68
C VAL A 216 -6.78 -0.29 -0.88
N SER A 217 -6.15 -0.79 0.17
CA SER A 217 -4.80 -1.35 0.11
C SER A 217 -4.57 -2.47 1.11
N VAL A 218 -3.66 -3.38 0.76
CA VAL A 218 -3.10 -4.35 1.70
C VAL A 218 -1.58 -4.24 1.71
N GLN A 219 -0.99 -4.18 2.90
CA GLN A 219 0.45 -4.14 3.10
C GLN A 219 0.93 -5.41 3.80
N ASN A 220 1.43 -6.38 3.05
CA ASN A 220 1.95 -7.64 3.57
C ASN A 220 3.43 -7.81 3.23
N ARG A 221 4.12 -8.68 3.97
CA ARG A 221 5.48 -9.08 3.64
C ARG A 221 5.49 -9.75 2.27
N TYR A 222 6.33 -9.24 1.37
CA TYR A 222 6.46 -9.81 0.04
C TYR A 222 7.77 -9.39 -0.64
N ASN A 223 8.52 -10.36 -1.14
CA ASN A 223 9.73 -10.16 -1.94
C ASN A 223 10.04 -11.45 -2.73
N VAL A 224 11.12 -11.46 -3.49
CA VAL A 224 11.48 -12.60 -4.34
C VAL A 224 11.64 -13.93 -3.56
N ALA A 225 12.10 -13.86 -2.31
CA ALA A 225 12.32 -15.02 -1.44
C ALA A 225 11.12 -15.32 -0.51
N ASP A 226 10.14 -14.44 -0.42
CA ASP A 226 8.96 -14.60 0.43
C ASP A 226 7.70 -14.21 -0.34
N ARG A 227 6.95 -15.21 -0.76
CA ARG A 227 5.72 -15.08 -1.56
C ARG A 227 4.49 -15.60 -0.81
N GLY A 228 4.58 -15.67 0.52
CA GLY A 228 3.51 -16.21 1.37
C GLY A 228 2.17 -15.46 1.29
N ALA A 229 2.14 -14.27 0.67
CA ALA A 229 0.93 -13.49 0.45
C ALA A 229 0.45 -13.49 -1.02
N ASP A 230 0.80 -14.49 -1.83
CA ASP A 230 0.34 -14.60 -3.23
C ASP A 230 -1.19 -14.69 -3.34
N ASP A 231 -1.87 -15.33 -2.40
CA ASP A 231 -3.34 -15.41 -2.33
C ASP A 231 -3.97 -14.03 -2.11
N VAL A 232 -3.40 -13.23 -1.22
CA VAL A 232 -3.85 -11.85 -0.95
C VAL A 232 -3.53 -10.94 -2.14
N LEU A 233 -2.34 -11.10 -2.77
CA LEU A 233 -1.98 -10.37 -3.98
C LEU A 233 -2.97 -10.64 -5.11
N ALA A 234 -3.36 -11.89 -5.33
CA ALA A 234 -4.35 -12.26 -6.35
C ALA A 234 -5.73 -11.61 -6.09
N ILE A 235 -6.13 -11.47 -4.82
CA ILE A 235 -7.34 -10.72 -4.47
C ILE A 235 -7.18 -9.23 -4.80
N CYS A 236 -6.03 -8.65 -4.47
CA CYS A 236 -5.74 -7.24 -4.78
C CYS A 236 -5.77 -6.98 -6.29
N GLU A 237 -5.17 -7.86 -7.10
CA GLU A 237 -5.21 -7.78 -8.56
C GLU A 237 -6.63 -7.84 -9.12
N ARG A 238 -7.43 -8.81 -8.69
CA ARG A 238 -8.81 -8.98 -9.14
C ARG A 238 -9.70 -7.79 -8.80
N ASP A 239 -9.50 -7.21 -7.61
CA ASP A 239 -10.40 -6.22 -7.05
C ASP A 239 -9.86 -4.78 -7.15
N GLY A 240 -8.69 -4.58 -7.77
CA GLY A 240 -8.08 -3.27 -7.97
C GLY A 240 -7.59 -2.60 -6.68
N LEU A 241 -7.19 -3.37 -5.67
CA LEU A 241 -6.61 -2.86 -4.43
C LEU A 241 -5.10 -2.69 -4.60
N ALA A 242 -4.51 -1.64 -4.04
CA ALA A 242 -3.06 -1.53 -4.02
C ALA A 242 -2.43 -2.59 -3.10
N PHE A 243 -1.43 -3.31 -3.58
CA PHE A 243 -0.63 -4.22 -2.77
C PHE A 243 0.72 -3.57 -2.46
N ILE A 244 0.98 -3.33 -1.17
CA ILE A 244 2.18 -2.62 -0.69
C ILE A 244 3.11 -3.66 -0.05
N PRO A 245 4.15 -4.16 -0.76
CA PRO A 245 5.07 -5.13 -0.20
C PRO A 245 5.97 -4.45 0.85
N TRP A 246 5.86 -4.86 2.13
CA TRP A 246 6.89 -4.47 3.09
C TRP A 246 8.07 -5.45 3.05
N ALA A 247 9.28 -4.99 3.43
CA ALA A 247 10.55 -5.66 3.18
C ALA A 247 10.74 -6.08 1.71
N PRO A 248 10.53 -5.15 0.74
CA PRO A 248 10.60 -5.46 -0.69
C PRO A 248 11.97 -5.95 -1.14
N LEU A 249 13.02 -5.59 -0.40
CA LEU A 249 14.42 -5.97 -0.63
C LEU A 249 14.91 -7.08 0.32
N GLY A 250 13.98 -7.74 1.04
CA GLY A 250 14.31 -8.64 2.13
C GLY A 250 14.83 -7.90 3.37
N ARG A 251 15.22 -8.66 4.39
CA ARG A 251 15.87 -8.13 5.61
C ARG A 251 17.25 -8.74 5.71
N SER A 252 18.30 -7.94 5.57
CA SER A 252 19.68 -8.41 5.77
C SER A 252 19.84 -9.12 7.12
N GLY A 253 20.32 -10.36 7.10
CA GLY A 253 20.68 -11.12 8.30
C GLY A 253 19.52 -11.74 9.11
N ARG A 254 18.26 -11.65 8.67
CA ARG A 254 17.10 -12.21 9.38
C ARG A 254 16.11 -12.98 8.50
N ASP A 255 16.34 -13.04 7.21
CA ASP A 255 15.51 -13.86 6.33
C ASP A 255 16.02 -15.29 6.33
N SER A 256 15.40 -16.13 7.16
CA SER A 256 15.61 -17.58 7.19
C SER A 256 14.85 -18.30 6.06
N THR A 257 14.43 -17.57 5.03
CA THR A 257 13.77 -18.16 3.87
C THR A 257 14.80 -18.97 3.08
N PRO A 258 14.54 -20.26 2.77
CA PRO A 258 15.46 -21.06 1.96
C PRO A 258 15.76 -20.36 0.64
N ASP A 259 17.00 -20.41 0.21
CA ASP A 259 17.38 -19.95 -1.14
C ASP A 259 16.66 -20.85 -2.16
N THR A 260 15.60 -20.31 -2.75
CA THR A 260 14.76 -21.03 -3.73
C THR A 260 15.38 -21.08 -5.13
N GLY A 261 16.62 -20.62 -5.30
CA GLY A 261 17.21 -20.37 -6.60
C GLY A 261 16.74 -19.07 -7.26
N ALA A 262 15.61 -18.53 -6.81
CA ALA A 262 15.04 -17.27 -7.32
C ALA A 262 15.98 -16.09 -7.07
N LYS A 263 16.62 -16.04 -5.92
CA LYS A 263 17.62 -15.02 -5.59
C LYS A 263 18.85 -15.13 -6.50
N ALA A 264 19.37 -16.32 -6.70
CA ALA A 264 20.52 -16.54 -7.59
C ALA A 264 20.21 -16.17 -9.05
N ALA A 265 19.01 -16.52 -9.55
CA ALA A 265 18.54 -16.12 -10.86
C ALA A 265 18.45 -14.60 -11.01
N LEU A 266 17.92 -13.92 -9.99
CA LEU A 266 17.79 -12.47 -9.98
C LEU A 266 19.16 -11.77 -9.93
N GLU A 267 20.11 -12.28 -9.17
CA GLU A 267 21.50 -11.79 -9.15
C GLU A 267 22.21 -12.00 -10.50
N ALA A 268 21.93 -13.09 -11.19
CA ALA A 268 22.44 -13.32 -12.55
C ALA A 268 21.87 -12.26 -13.53
N ILE A 269 20.56 -12.02 -13.49
CA ILE A 269 19.91 -10.99 -14.30
C ILE A 269 20.48 -9.61 -13.99
N ALA A 270 20.72 -9.30 -12.71
CA ALA A 270 21.33 -8.02 -12.32
C ALA A 270 22.71 -7.82 -12.96
N ARG A 271 23.56 -8.87 -12.98
CA ARG A 271 24.85 -8.83 -13.65
C ARG A 271 24.73 -8.68 -15.18
N GLU A 272 23.84 -9.45 -15.81
CA GLU A 272 23.58 -9.40 -17.27
C GLU A 272 23.14 -7.99 -17.70
N ARG A 273 22.34 -7.32 -16.88
CA ARG A 273 21.83 -5.97 -17.15
C ARG A 273 22.71 -4.84 -16.65
N SER A 274 23.80 -5.14 -15.95
CA SER A 274 24.67 -4.14 -15.31
C SER A 274 23.89 -3.20 -14.36
N ILE A 275 22.97 -3.78 -13.57
CA ILE A 275 22.18 -3.08 -12.55
C ILE A 275 22.46 -3.67 -11.16
N SER A 276 22.10 -2.94 -10.11
CA SER A 276 22.26 -3.45 -8.74
C SER A 276 21.28 -4.60 -8.45
N PRO A 277 21.63 -5.57 -7.57
CA PRO A 277 20.69 -6.61 -7.14
C PRO A 277 19.41 -6.03 -6.52
N TYR A 278 19.49 -4.87 -5.88
CA TYR A 278 18.34 -4.18 -5.30
C TYR A 278 17.42 -3.62 -6.39
N GLN A 279 17.98 -3.04 -7.44
CA GLN A 279 17.22 -2.59 -8.61
C GLN A 279 16.51 -3.76 -9.30
N ALA A 280 17.20 -4.90 -9.46
CA ALA A 280 16.59 -6.10 -10.03
C ALA A 280 15.41 -6.61 -9.17
N GLN A 281 15.53 -6.59 -7.84
CA GLN A 281 14.42 -6.96 -6.93
C GLN A 281 13.22 -6.03 -7.07
N LEU A 282 13.43 -4.72 -7.14
CA LEU A 282 12.35 -3.75 -7.35
C LEU A 282 11.72 -3.89 -8.74
N ALA A 283 12.53 -4.10 -9.78
CA ALA A 283 12.03 -4.37 -11.13
C ALA A 283 11.19 -5.66 -11.19
N TRP A 284 11.59 -6.71 -10.44
CA TRP A 284 10.80 -7.93 -10.31
C TRP A 284 9.43 -7.64 -9.68
N LEU A 285 9.38 -6.94 -8.55
CA LEU A 285 8.12 -6.56 -7.90
C LEU A 285 7.21 -5.79 -8.84
N LEU A 286 7.74 -4.78 -9.53
CA LEU A 286 6.98 -3.96 -10.47
C LEU A 286 6.50 -4.76 -11.70
N SER A 287 7.23 -5.83 -12.08
CA SER A 287 6.85 -6.71 -13.18
C SER A 287 5.87 -7.80 -12.74
N ARG A 288 5.85 -8.16 -11.43
CA ARG A 288 5.02 -9.23 -10.87
C ARG A 288 3.53 -8.90 -10.91
N SER A 289 3.16 -7.64 -10.69
CA SER A 289 1.76 -7.25 -10.64
C SER A 289 1.55 -5.76 -10.94
N PRO A 290 0.48 -5.38 -11.66
CA PRO A 290 0.15 -3.98 -11.92
C PRO A 290 -0.31 -3.21 -10.66
N VAL A 291 -0.78 -3.90 -9.63
CA VAL A 291 -1.23 -3.28 -8.36
C VAL A 291 -0.11 -3.17 -7.31
N MET A 292 1.10 -3.62 -7.65
CA MET A 292 2.26 -3.59 -6.77
C MET A 292 2.76 -2.15 -6.55
N LEU A 293 2.90 -1.76 -5.28
CA LEU A 293 3.42 -0.46 -4.83
C LEU A 293 4.56 -0.69 -3.83
N PRO A 294 5.79 -1.03 -4.27
CA PRO A 294 6.92 -1.23 -3.38
C PRO A 294 7.32 0.07 -2.68
N ILE A 295 7.71 -0.06 -1.40
CA ILE A 295 8.11 1.02 -0.51
C ILE A 295 9.52 0.79 0.05
N PRO A 296 10.57 0.76 -0.80
CA PRO A 296 11.93 0.58 -0.31
C PRO A 296 12.33 1.73 0.61
N GLY A 297 12.80 1.41 1.83
CA GLY A 297 13.18 2.38 2.85
C GLY A 297 14.71 2.48 3.02
N THR A 298 15.21 3.70 3.08
CA THR A 298 16.63 4.00 3.32
C THR A 298 16.80 5.36 3.99
N ALA A 299 17.90 5.55 4.73
CA ALA A 299 18.35 6.85 5.22
C ALA A 299 19.50 7.44 4.37
N SER A 300 19.91 6.77 3.27
CA SER A 300 20.96 7.22 2.37
C SER A 300 20.37 7.82 1.09
N PRO A 301 20.73 9.07 0.73
CA PRO A 301 20.30 9.67 -0.54
C PRO A 301 20.70 8.85 -1.78
N GLY A 302 21.94 8.31 -1.79
CA GLY A 302 22.41 7.48 -2.91
C GLY A 302 21.60 6.18 -3.07
N HIS A 303 21.27 5.49 -1.95
CA HIS A 303 20.40 4.32 -2.01
C HIS A 303 18.96 4.67 -2.43
N LEU A 304 18.46 5.86 -2.07
CA LEU A 304 17.16 6.33 -2.54
C LEU A 304 17.16 6.52 -4.05
N GLU A 305 18.17 7.19 -4.60
CA GLU A 305 18.32 7.41 -6.04
C GLU A 305 18.41 6.07 -6.80
N ASP A 306 19.17 5.12 -6.26
CA ASP A 306 19.30 3.77 -6.81
C ASP A 306 17.95 3.02 -6.82
N ASN A 307 17.20 3.10 -5.73
CA ASN A 307 15.86 2.52 -5.63
C ASN A 307 14.88 3.15 -6.64
N VAL A 308 14.86 4.48 -6.73
CA VAL A 308 13.96 5.19 -7.65
C VAL A 308 14.33 4.95 -9.11
N ALA A 309 15.61 4.77 -9.43
CA ALA A 309 16.06 4.43 -10.79
C ALA A 309 15.47 3.09 -11.28
N ALA A 310 15.11 2.16 -10.37
CA ALA A 310 14.42 0.92 -10.72
C ALA A 310 12.99 1.12 -11.24
N ALA A 311 12.38 2.29 -11.02
CA ALA A 311 11.00 2.57 -11.41
C ALA A 311 10.72 2.36 -12.91
N GLY A 312 11.69 2.71 -13.76
CA GLY A 312 11.60 2.53 -15.21
C GLY A 312 11.97 1.12 -15.71
N MET A 313 12.46 0.26 -14.83
CA MET A 313 12.94 -1.07 -15.22
C MET A 313 11.79 -2.07 -15.27
N ARG A 314 11.80 -2.93 -16.30
CA ARG A 314 10.87 -4.06 -16.44
C ARG A 314 11.66 -5.30 -16.78
N LEU A 315 11.34 -6.41 -16.12
CA LEU A 315 11.86 -7.71 -16.49
C LEU A 315 11.04 -8.27 -17.66
N THR A 316 11.72 -8.93 -18.57
CA THR A 316 11.07 -9.64 -19.67
C THR A 316 10.37 -10.91 -19.16
N THR A 317 9.43 -11.43 -19.94
CA THR A 317 8.76 -12.72 -19.60
C THR A 317 9.77 -13.85 -19.36
N ALA A 318 10.84 -13.93 -20.17
CA ALA A 318 11.88 -14.94 -20.01
C ALA A 318 12.65 -14.78 -18.67
N GLU A 319 12.97 -13.56 -18.29
CA GLU A 319 13.62 -13.28 -16.99
C GLU A 319 12.71 -13.59 -15.81
N MET A 320 11.42 -13.22 -15.91
CA MET A 320 10.43 -13.59 -14.90
C MET A 320 10.31 -15.11 -14.74
N GLN A 321 10.29 -15.87 -15.84
CA GLN A 321 10.27 -17.34 -15.82
C GLN A 321 11.53 -17.97 -15.21
N ARG A 322 12.71 -17.35 -15.38
CA ARG A 322 13.96 -17.79 -14.74
C ARG A 322 13.94 -17.63 -13.23
N ILE A 323 13.19 -16.66 -12.73
CA ILE A 323 13.04 -16.40 -11.30
C ILE A 323 11.97 -17.30 -10.67
N GLY A 324 10.97 -17.70 -11.43
CA GLY A 324 9.87 -18.59 -11.05
C GLY A 324 8.66 -17.83 -10.50
#